data_c36349623fa91081abfcc462b981e9d6
#
_entry.id   c36349623fa91081abfcc462b981e9d6
#
_cell.length_a   1.000
_cell.length_b   1.000
_cell.length_c   1.000
_cell.angle_alpha   90.00
_cell.angle_beta   90.00
_cell.angle_gamma   90.00
#
_symmetry.space_group_name_H-M   'P 1'
#
loop_
_entity.id
_entity.type
_entity.pdbx_description
1 polymer ?
#
loop_
_entity_poly.entity_id
_entity_poly.type
_entity_poly.pdbx_seq_one_letter_code
_entity_poly.pdbx_strand_id
1 'polypeptide(L)'
;MAPAAAVASKPATQARPASVDVDLVRSYLRDIGRVPLLTHEQEITLGRQVQDLMELEELEREIEARDGSKPSKDLLAKESGLSATKLKRKLQHGRRAKERMVAANLRLVVSVAKKYTKRNMELLDLIQEGTIGLVRGVEKFDPTRGYKFSTYAYWWIRQGITRAIAEKSRTIRLPIHIT
;
A
#
# COMPACT_ATOMS: atom_id res chain seq x y z
N MET A 1 43.24 -17.24 -42.97
CA MET A 1 43.09 -17.55 -41.51
C MET A 1 42.31 -16.43 -40.86
N ALA A 2 41.04 -16.64 -40.56
CA ALA A 2 40.22 -15.67 -39.83
C ALA A 2 39.98 -16.23 -38.43
N PRO A 3 40.08 -15.42 -37.37
CA PRO A 3 39.79 -15.87 -36.01
C PRO A 3 38.27 -15.76 -35.71
N ALA A 4 37.79 -16.79 -35.07
CA ALA A 4 36.40 -17.00 -34.67
C ALA A 4 35.93 -15.94 -33.66
N ALA A 5 34.75 -15.40 -33.89
CA ALA A 5 34.02 -14.53 -32.99
C ALA A 5 33.51 -15.32 -31.77
N ALA A 6 33.93 -14.92 -30.55
CA ALA A 6 33.42 -15.44 -29.31
C ALA A 6 31.97 -14.97 -29.07
N VAL A 7 31.03 -15.91 -29.06
CA VAL A 7 29.64 -15.67 -28.68
C VAL A 7 29.58 -15.50 -27.16
N ALA A 8 29.34 -14.28 -26.70
CA ALA A 8 29.08 -13.98 -25.30
C ALA A 8 27.76 -14.59 -24.86
N SER A 9 27.82 -15.60 -24.00
CA SER A 9 26.66 -16.22 -23.36
C SER A 9 26.00 -15.23 -22.40
N LYS A 10 24.73 -14.92 -22.64
CA LYS A 10 23.86 -14.16 -21.71
C LYS A 10 23.76 -14.89 -20.37
N PRO A 11 23.83 -14.18 -19.24
CA PRO A 11 23.58 -14.81 -17.95
C PRO A 11 22.13 -15.30 -17.90
N ALA A 12 21.95 -16.60 -17.70
CA ALA A 12 20.65 -17.21 -17.48
C ALA A 12 20.06 -16.65 -16.18
N THR A 13 18.93 -15.95 -16.29
CA THR A 13 18.11 -15.59 -15.15
C THR A 13 17.68 -16.88 -14.46
N GLN A 14 18.26 -17.18 -13.31
CA GLN A 14 17.91 -18.36 -12.52
C GLN A 14 16.43 -18.24 -12.11
N ALA A 15 15.57 -19.00 -12.73
CA ALA A 15 14.18 -19.16 -12.32
C ALA A 15 14.18 -19.74 -10.89
N ARG A 16 13.60 -19.00 -9.93
CA ARG A 16 13.41 -19.50 -8.56
C ARG A 16 12.61 -20.80 -8.60
N PRO A 17 13.00 -21.83 -7.87
CA PRO A 17 12.28 -23.09 -7.86
C PRO A 17 10.84 -22.85 -7.36
N ALA A 18 9.85 -23.35 -8.10
CA ALA A 18 8.42 -23.15 -7.84
C ALA A 18 7.96 -23.56 -6.42
N SER A 19 8.72 -24.44 -5.74
CA SER A 19 8.48 -24.84 -4.35
C SER A 19 8.68 -23.71 -3.34
N VAL A 20 9.66 -22.83 -3.56
CA VAL A 20 9.96 -21.71 -2.63
C VAL A 20 8.85 -20.66 -2.70
N ASP A 21 8.31 -20.38 -3.87
CA ASP A 21 7.23 -19.40 -4.05
C ASP A 21 5.92 -19.87 -3.40
N VAL A 22 5.61 -21.17 -3.49
CA VAL A 22 4.44 -21.78 -2.84
C VAL A 22 4.53 -21.67 -1.32
N ASP A 23 5.72 -21.92 -0.74
CA ASP A 23 5.92 -21.84 0.70
C ASP A 23 5.85 -20.39 1.21
N LEU A 24 6.35 -19.43 0.44
CA LEU A 24 6.25 -18.00 0.76
C LEU A 24 4.79 -17.54 0.76
N VAL A 25 4.01 -17.90 -0.26
CA VAL A 25 2.58 -17.59 -0.34
C VAL A 25 1.83 -18.20 0.85
N ARG A 26 2.11 -19.47 1.17
CA ARG A 26 1.48 -20.17 2.31
C ARG A 26 1.82 -19.49 3.64
N SER A 27 3.06 -19.11 3.87
CA SER A 27 3.50 -18.40 5.07
C SER A 27 2.80 -17.03 5.19
N TYR A 28 2.76 -16.26 4.10
CA TYR A 28 2.07 -14.98 4.06
C TYR A 28 0.58 -15.12 4.39
N LEU A 29 -0.13 -16.07 3.76
CA LEU A 29 -1.56 -16.32 4.01
C LEU A 29 -1.84 -16.71 5.46
N ARG A 30 -0.96 -17.49 6.08
CA ARG A 30 -1.06 -17.87 7.49
C ARG A 30 -0.90 -16.65 8.40
N ASP A 31 0.06 -15.76 8.11
CA ASP A 31 0.35 -14.60 8.95
C ASP A 31 -0.78 -13.55 8.87
N ILE A 32 -1.30 -13.25 7.69
CA ILE A 32 -2.45 -12.34 7.56
C ILE A 32 -3.74 -12.91 8.17
N GLY A 33 -3.84 -14.25 8.24
CA GLY A 33 -4.99 -14.94 8.84
C GLY A 33 -5.08 -14.77 10.37
N ARG A 34 -3.98 -14.40 11.04
CA ARG A 34 -3.94 -14.17 12.48
C ARG A 34 -4.58 -12.84 12.91
N VAL A 35 -4.68 -11.89 11.99
CA VAL A 35 -5.25 -10.59 12.28
C VAL A 35 -6.78 -10.68 12.24
N PRO A 36 -7.49 -10.32 13.33
CA PRO A 36 -8.95 -10.37 13.35
C PRO A 36 -9.56 -9.32 12.43
N LEU A 37 -10.74 -9.63 11.89
CA LEU A 37 -11.52 -8.69 11.10
C LEU A 37 -12.03 -7.55 12.00
N LEU A 38 -12.16 -6.35 11.41
CA LEU A 38 -12.72 -5.20 12.09
C LEU A 38 -14.25 -5.22 12.04
N THR A 39 -14.89 -4.76 13.12
CA THR A 39 -16.31 -4.43 13.11
C THR A 39 -16.51 -3.06 12.47
N HIS A 40 -17.74 -2.76 12.02
CA HIS A 40 -18.07 -1.46 11.43
C HIS A 40 -17.78 -0.28 12.39
N GLU A 41 -18.05 -0.43 13.67
CA GLU A 41 -17.75 0.57 14.69
C GLU A 41 -16.23 0.81 14.84
N GLN A 42 -15.44 -0.27 14.75
CA GLN A 42 -13.99 -0.16 14.76
C GLN A 42 -13.47 0.52 13.49
N GLU A 43 -14.05 0.24 12.31
CA GLU A 43 -13.71 0.93 11.06
C GLU A 43 -13.95 2.45 11.19
N ILE A 44 -15.07 2.86 11.77
CA ILE A 44 -15.40 4.27 12.00
C ILE A 44 -14.40 4.92 12.95
N THR A 45 -14.12 4.27 14.07
CA THR A 45 -13.20 4.81 15.09
C THR A 45 -11.79 4.94 14.55
N LEU A 46 -11.26 3.90 13.91
CA LEU A 46 -9.94 3.92 13.30
C LEU A 46 -9.87 4.90 12.12
N GLY A 47 -10.93 4.97 11.31
CA GLY A 47 -11.02 5.90 10.19
C GLY A 47 -10.91 7.36 10.63
N ARG A 48 -11.56 7.75 11.73
CA ARG A 48 -11.42 9.10 12.32
C ARG A 48 -10.00 9.38 12.79
N GLN A 49 -9.33 8.39 13.41
CA GLN A 49 -7.94 8.55 13.84
C GLN A 49 -6.98 8.68 12.66
N VAL A 50 -7.28 8.01 11.55
CA VAL A 50 -6.50 8.16 10.30
C VAL A 50 -6.75 9.52 9.67
N GLN A 51 -7.98 10.02 9.65
CA GLN A 51 -8.28 11.39 9.16
C GLN A 51 -7.50 12.44 9.96
N ASP A 52 -7.54 12.37 11.30
CA ASP A 52 -6.74 13.24 12.17
C ASP A 52 -5.23 13.19 11.82
N LEU A 53 -4.70 12.02 11.49
CA LEU A 53 -3.32 11.87 11.05
C LEU A 53 -3.08 12.57 9.70
N MET A 54 -3.96 12.33 8.73
CA MET A 54 -3.82 12.91 7.38
C MET A 54 -3.88 14.42 7.39
N GLU A 55 -4.76 15.02 8.22
CA GLU A 55 -4.84 16.46 8.42
C GLU A 55 -3.51 17.03 8.98
N LEU A 56 -2.92 16.35 9.96
CA LEU A 56 -1.62 16.77 10.52
C LEU A 56 -0.47 16.59 9.52
N GLU A 57 -0.47 15.53 8.72
CA GLU A 57 0.53 15.31 7.67
C GLU A 57 0.38 16.30 6.50
N GLU A 58 -0.85 16.73 6.21
CA GLU A 58 -1.10 17.80 5.22
C GLU A 58 -0.57 19.14 5.72
N LEU A 59 -0.87 19.51 6.97
CA LEU A 59 -0.35 20.72 7.59
C LEU A 59 1.19 20.71 7.64
N GLU A 60 1.81 19.55 7.95
CA GLU A 60 3.28 19.40 7.91
C GLU A 60 3.82 19.71 6.51
N ARG A 61 3.17 19.20 5.45
CA ARG A 61 3.56 19.46 4.04
C ARG A 61 3.37 20.91 3.63
N GLU A 62 2.29 21.55 4.07
CA GLU A 62 2.02 22.97 3.79
C GLU A 62 3.10 23.86 4.42
N ILE A 63 3.48 23.59 5.68
CA ILE A 63 4.55 24.32 6.34
C ILE A 63 5.91 24.09 5.64
N GLU A 64 6.19 22.83 5.28
CA GLU A 64 7.41 22.47 4.55
C GLU A 64 7.49 23.19 3.19
N ALA A 65 6.38 23.27 2.46
CA ALA A 65 6.31 24.00 1.19
C ALA A 65 6.49 25.53 1.36
N ARG A 66 5.98 26.09 2.47
CA ARG A 66 6.10 27.51 2.79
C ARG A 66 7.52 27.88 3.24
N ASP A 67 8.11 27.09 4.14
CA ASP A 67 9.35 27.42 4.84
C ASP A 67 10.59 26.77 4.20
N GLY A 68 10.38 25.87 3.20
CA GLY A 68 11.47 25.17 2.50
C GLY A 68 12.18 24.09 3.32
N SER A 69 11.73 23.84 4.56
CA SER A 69 12.31 22.85 5.45
C SER A 69 11.24 22.16 6.30
N LYS A 70 11.54 20.92 6.70
CA LYS A 70 10.61 20.15 7.55
C LYS A 70 10.39 20.86 8.88
N PRO A 71 9.12 21.11 9.29
CA PRO A 71 8.81 21.81 10.53
C PRO A 71 9.28 21.04 11.76
N SER A 72 9.72 21.77 12.80
CA SER A 72 9.94 21.19 14.11
C SER A 72 8.60 20.77 14.73
N LYS A 73 8.64 19.80 15.65
CA LYS A 73 7.43 19.35 16.36
C LYS A 73 6.74 20.49 17.14
N ASP A 74 7.52 21.45 17.64
CA ASP A 74 7.00 22.59 18.38
C ASP A 74 6.28 23.58 17.45
N LEU A 75 6.81 23.80 16.25
CA LEU A 75 6.17 24.62 15.23
C LEU A 75 4.86 23.96 14.77
N LEU A 76 4.87 22.66 14.48
CA LEU A 76 3.68 21.92 14.08
C LEU A 76 2.62 21.92 15.20
N ALA A 77 3.01 21.82 16.46
CA ALA A 77 2.11 21.90 17.60
C ALA A 77 1.47 23.30 17.71
N LYS A 78 2.24 24.36 17.49
CA LYS A 78 1.77 25.74 17.52
C LYS A 78 0.77 26.02 16.38
N GLU A 79 1.10 25.62 15.15
CA GLU A 79 0.25 25.82 13.97
C GLU A 79 -1.04 24.98 14.04
N SER A 80 -0.97 23.76 14.57
CA SER A 80 -2.15 22.91 14.77
C SER A 80 -3.02 23.28 15.97
N GLY A 81 -2.59 24.24 16.82
CA GLY A 81 -3.28 24.62 18.05
C GLY A 81 -3.30 23.54 19.14
N LEU A 82 -2.43 22.53 19.02
CA LEU A 82 -2.33 21.42 19.95
C LEU A 82 -1.12 21.56 20.88
N SER A 83 -1.24 21.05 22.12
CA SER A 83 -0.04 20.89 22.95
C SER A 83 0.88 19.81 22.37
N ALA A 84 2.21 19.93 22.58
CA ALA A 84 3.20 18.96 22.10
C ALA A 84 2.87 17.51 22.49
N THR A 85 2.34 17.31 23.69
CA THR A 85 1.90 16.00 24.20
C THR A 85 0.69 15.46 23.42
N LYS A 86 -0.32 16.31 23.18
CA LYS A 86 -1.52 15.93 22.40
C LYS A 86 -1.15 15.62 20.94
N LEU A 87 -0.30 16.44 20.33
CA LEU A 87 0.20 16.22 18.97
C LEU A 87 0.89 14.86 18.86
N LYS A 88 1.86 14.58 19.74
CA LYS A 88 2.57 13.29 19.76
C LYS A 88 1.61 12.11 19.87
N ARG A 89 0.60 12.23 20.77
CA ARG A 89 -0.42 11.20 20.98
C ARG A 89 -1.29 10.99 19.72
N LYS A 90 -1.78 12.07 19.09
CA LYS A 90 -2.59 11.99 17.85
C LYS A 90 -1.80 11.34 16.70
N LEU A 91 -0.57 11.75 16.46
CA LEU A 91 0.30 11.14 15.44
C LEU A 91 0.52 9.65 15.69
N GLN A 92 0.79 9.26 16.94
CA GLN A 92 1.01 7.85 17.30
C GLN A 92 -0.26 7.01 17.14
N HIS A 93 -1.40 7.51 17.60
CA HIS A 93 -2.69 6.81 17.46
C HIS A 93 -3.10 6.68 15.99
N GLY A 94 -2.95 7.75 15.20
CA GLY A 94 -3.27 7.72 13.78
C GLY A 94 -2.41 6.72 12.99
N ARG A 95 -1.10 6.67 13.25
CA ARG A 95 -0.20 5.68 12.63
C ARG A 95 -0.60 4.24 12.98
N ARG A 96 -0.84 3.96 14.26
CA ARG A 96 -1.31 2.64 14.70
C ARG A 96 -2.67 2.28 14.12
N ALA A 97 -3.58 3.25 14.02
CA ALA A 97 -4.90 3.04 13.39
C ALA A 97 -4.75 2.69 11.90
N LYS A 98 -3.91 3.40 11.17
CA LYS A 98 -3.60 3.14 9.77
C LYS A 98 -3.02 1.73 9.58
N GLU A 99 -2.02 1.35 10.35
CA GLU A 99 -1.42 0.01 10.34
C GLU A 99 -2.47 -1.07 10.62
N ARG A 100 -3.31 -0.88 11.63
CA ARG A 100 -4.36 -1.83 12.01
C ARG A 100 -5.42 -1.98 10.92
N MET A 101 -5.86 -0.88 10.30
CA MET A 101 -6.81 -0.92 9.19
C MET A 101 -6.24 -1.65 7.98
N VAL A 102 -4.98 -1.40 7.63
CA VAL A 102 -4.31 -2.11 6.53
C VAL A 102 -4.19 -3.60 6.86
N ALA A 103 -3.63 -3.96 8.02
CA ALA A 103 -3.42 -5.35 8.42
C ALA A 103 -4.71 -6.18 8.43
N ALA A 104 -5.81 -5.64 8.95
CA ALA A 104 -7.10 -6.32 9.01
C ALA A 104 -7.74 -6.55 7.62
N ASN A 105 -7.32 -5.79 6.60
CA ASN A 105 -7.88 -5.86 5.24
C ASN A 105 -6.95 -6.52 4.20
N LEU A 106 -5.80 -7.06 4.61
CA LEU A 106 -4.88 -7.76 3.69
C LEU A 106 -5.55 -8.98 3.04
N ARG A 107 -6.47 -9.65 3.74
CA ARG A 107 -7.24 -10.77 3.17
C ARG A 107 -8.12 -10.33 1.99
N LEU A 108 -8.65 -9.10 2.03
CA LEU A 108 -9.37 -8.50 0.91
C LEU A 108 -8.44 -8.29 -0.29
N VAL A 109 -7.22 -7.78 -0.06
CA VAL A 109 -6.22 -7.63 -1.13
C VAL A 109 -5.94 -8.95 -1.83
N VAL A 110 -5.72 -10.03 -1.05
CA VAL A 110 -5.48 -11.37 -1.62
C VAL A 110 -6.66 -11.85 -2.46
N SER A 111 -7.90 -11.65 -1.99
CA SER A 111 -9.10 -12.07 -2.71
C SER A 111 -9.27 -11.36 -4.06
N VAL A 112 -8.85 -10.09 -4.14
CA VAL A 112 -8.84 -9.32 -5.38
C VAL A 112 -7.67 -9.74 -6.27
N ALA A 113 -6.46 -9.84 -5.73
CA ALA A 113 -5.24 -10.20 -6.47
C ALA A 113 -5.36 -11.57 -7.16
N LYS A 114 -5.98 -12.55 -6.52
CA LYS A 114 -6.25 -13.89 -7.11
C LYS A 114 -6.97 -13.85 -8.46
N LYS A 115 -7.77 -12.83 -8.72
CA LYS A 115 -8.50 -12.67 -9.99
C LYS A 115 -7.58 -12.25 -11.15
N TYR A 116 -6.36 -11.81 -10.86
CA TYR A 116 -5.42 -11.26 -11.83
C TYR A 116 -4.15 -12.10 -12.04
N THR A 117 -4.06 -13.28 -11.44
CA THR A 117 -2.86 -14.15 -11.48
C THR A 117 -2.44 -14.61 -12.89
N LYS A 118 -3.33 -14.52 -13.89
CA LYS A 118 -3.05 -14.92 -15.29
C LYS A 118 -2.49 -13.77 -16.16
N ARG A 119 -1.97 -12.72 -15.57
CA ARG A 119 -1.57 -11.47 -16.25
C ARG A 119 -0.07 -11.21 -16.27
N ASN A 120 0.77 -12.25 -16.36
CA ASN A 120 2.24 -12.15 -16.39
C ASN A 120 2.85 -11.41 -15.17
N MET A 121 2.21 -11.50 -14.02
CA MET A 121 2.73 -11.04 -12.73
C MET A 121 2.53 -12.12 -11.67
N GLU A 122 3.49 -12.26 -10.78
CA GLU A 122 3.40 -13.19 -9.65
C GLU A 122 2.35 -12.73 -8.64
N LEU A 123 1.73 -13.69 -7.94
CA LEU A 123 0.67 -13.39 -6.96
C LEU A 123 1.18 -12.46 -5.84
N LEU A 124 2.39 -12.67 -5.34
CA LEU A 124 2.96 -11.82 -4.28
C LEU A 124 3.17 -10.39 -4.76
N ASP A 125 3.61 -10.18 -6.01
CA ASP A 125 3.77 -8.85 -6.59
C ASP A 125 2.40 -8.15 -6.75
N LEU A 126 1.38 -8.87 -7.22
CA LEU A 126 0.01 -8.35 -7.29
C LEU A 126 -0.54 -7.97 -5.92
N ILE A 127 -0.24 -8.76 -4.87
CA ILE A 127 -0.61 -8.46 -3.49
C ILE A 127 0.09 -7.19 -3.01
N GLN A 128 1.38 -7.01 -3.28
CA GLN A 128 2.12 -5.80 -2.90
C GLN A 128 1.52 -4.54 -3.55
N GLU A 129 1.28 -4.59 -4.85
CA GLU A 129 0.67 -3.47 -5.58
C GLU A 129 -0.77 -3.19 -5.09
N GLY A 130 -1.54 -4.24 -4.81
CA GLY A 130 -2.86 -4.11 -4.21
C GLY A 130 -2.81 -3.52 -2.79
N THR A 131 -1.77 -3.84 -2.02
CA THR A 131 -1.57 -3.28 -0.68
C THR A 131 -1.23 -1.79 -0.74
N ILE A 132 -0.44 -1.34 -1.73
CA ILE A 132 -0.19 0.09 -1.97
C ILE A 132 -1.52 0.81 -2.27
N GLY A 133 -2.38 0.20 -3.09
CA GLY A 133 -3.73 0.70 -3.34
C GLY A 133 -4.58 0.75 -2.07
N LEU A 134 -4.54 -0.30 -1.24
CA LEU A 134 -5.26 -0.36 0.04
C LEU A 134 -4.83 0.77 0.99
N VAL A 135 -3.52 1.04 1.11
CA VAL A 135 -3.00 2.14 1.96
C VAL A 135 -3.60 3.48 1.53
N ARG A 136 -3.63 3.77 0.23
CA ARG A 136 -4.28 4.99 -0.30
C ARG A 136 -5.78 5.02 0.00
N GLY A 137 -6.45 3.86 -0.06
CA GLY A 137 -7.85 3.73 0.32
C GLY A 137 -8.09 4.04 1.79
N VAL A 138 -7.21 3.59 2.69
CA VAL A 138 -7.26 3.90 4.14
C VAL A 138 -7.08 5.40 4.38
N GLU A 139 -6.11 6.03 3.71
CA GLU A 139 -5.84 7.48 3.85
C GLU A 139 -7.00 8.37 3.41
N LYS A 140 -7.75 7.93 2.39
CA LYS A 140 -8.86 8.68 1.80
C LYS A 140 -10.24 8.23 2.29
N PHE A 141 -10.28 7.30 3.24
CA PHE A 141 -11.54 6.79 3.76
C PHE A 141 -12.25 7.83 4.63
N ASP A 142 -13.52 8.08 4.29
CA ASP A 142 -14.40 8.95 5.06
C ASP A 142 -15.45 8.10 5.80
N PRO A 143 -15.29 7.93 7.14
CA PRO A 143 -16.20 7.11 7.94
C PRO A 143 -17.59 7.73 8.12
N THR A 144 -17.79 9.01 7.75
CA THR A 144 -19.09 9.70 7.90
C THR A 144 -20.08 9.28 6.81
N ARG A 145 -19.60 8.74 5.70
CA ARG A 145 -20.44 8.35 4.55
C ARG A 145 -21.28 7.08 4.75
N GLY A 146 -21.10 6.36 5.84
CA GLY A 146 -21.90 5.18 6.20
C GLY A 146 -21.61 3.91 5.39
N TYR A 147 -20.63 3.92 4.47
CA TYR A 147 -20.24 2.71 3.74
C TYR A 147 -19.30 1.84 4.55
N LYS A 148 -19.39 0.52 4.34
CA LYS A 148 -18.34 -0.39 4.83
C LYS A 148 -17.02 -0.09 4.14
N PHE A 149 -15.94 -0.13 4.90
CA PHE A 149 -14.60 0.13 4.37
C PHE A 149 -14.24 -0.80 3.19
N SER A 150 -14.62 -2.07 3.26
CA SER A 150 -14.34 -3.06 2.21
C SER A 150 -14.87 -2.67 0.83
N THR A 151 -16.05 -2.04 0.76
CA THR A 151 -16.66 -1.57 -0.50
C THR A 151 -15.83 -0.46 -1.14
N TYR A 152 -15.35 0.46 -0.33
CA TYR A 152 -14.50 1.57 -0.78
C TYR A 152 -13.09 1.10 -1.14
N ALA A 153 -12.47 0.29 -0.28
CA ALA A 153 -11.12 -0.23 -0.45
C ALA A 153 -10.97 -1.09 -1.72
N TYR A 154 -12.01 -1.84 -2.09
CA TYR A 154 -12.00 -2.68 -3.30
C TYR A 154 -11.57 -1.91 -4.54
N TRP A 155 -12.08 -0.69 -4.74
CA TRP A 155 -11.74 0.14 -5.89
C TRP A 155 -10.28 0.56 -5.91
N TRP A 156 -9.73 0.93 -4.77
CA TRP A 156 -8.33 1.32 -4.62
C TRP A 156 -7.38 0.16 -4.85
N ILE A 157 -7.71 -1.00 -4.29
CA ILE A 157 -6.94 -2.24 -4.49
C ILE A 157 -6.93 -2.61 -5.97
N ARG A 158 -8.11 -2.62 -6.60
CA ARG A 158 -8.25 -2.92 -8.03
C ARG A 158 -7.45 -1.94 -8.89
N GLN A 159 -7.53 -0.65 -8.60
CA GLN A 159 -6.79 0.39 -9.32
C GLN A 159 -5.28 0.17 -9.20
N GLY A 160 -4.77 -0.12 -8.00
CA GLY A 160 -3.36 -0.44 -7.77
C GLY A 160 -2.89 -1.62 -8.61
N ILE A 161 -3.63 -2.72 -8.58
CA ILE A 161 -3.31 -3.95 -9.33
C ILE A 161 -3.35 -3.72 -10.84
N THR A 162 -4.42 -3.11 -11.36
CA THR A 162 -4.57 -2.89 -12.81
C THR A 162 -3.52 -1.93 -13.35
N ARG A 163 -3.18 -0.89 -12.60
CA ARG A 163 -2.09 0.02 -12.97
C ARG A 163 -0.74 -0.70 -12.99
N ALA A 164 -0.46 -1.52 -11.98
CA ALA A 164 0.79 -2.28 -11.93
C ALA A 164 0.90 -3.27 -13.09
N ILE A 165 -0.19 -3.94 -13.48
CA ILE A 165 -0.21 -4.82 -14.64
C ILE A 165 0.11 -4.03 -15.92
N ALA A 166 -0.50 -2.87 -16.13
CA ALA A 166 -0.24 -2.05 -17.31
C ALA A 166 1.22 -1.55 -17.37
N GLU A 167 1.83 -1.25 -16.21
CA GLU A 167 3.18 -0.69 -16.13
C GLU A 167 4.29 -1.74 -16.06
N LYS A 168 4.04 -2.91 -15.47
CA LYS A 168 5.08 -3.88 -15.06
C LYS A 168 4.95 -5.29 -15.66
N SER A 169 3.84 -5.62 -16.32
CA SER A 169 3.61 -6.98 -16.85
C SER A 169 4.52 -7.34 -18.04
N ARG A 170 5.14 -6.35 -18.68
CA ARG A 170 5.99 -6.56 -19.85
C ARG A 170 7.45 -6.23 -19.52
N THR A 171 8.36 -7.04 -20.04
CA THR A 171 9.81 -6.84 -19.92
C THR A 171 10.26 -5.49 -20.53
N ILE A 172 9.64 -5.11 -21.66
CA ILE A 172 9.82 -3.80 -22.28
C ILE A 172 8.56 -2.99 -21.96
N ARG A 173 8.70 -1.92 -21.15
CA ARG A 173 7.59 -1.05 -20.78
C ARG A 173 7.01 -0.38 -22.03
N LEU A 174 5.72 -0.52 -22.24
CA LEU A 174 4.96 0.22 -23.23
C LEU A 174 4.19 1.37 -22.58
N PRO A 175 3.92 2.46 -23.33
CA PRO A 175 3.01 3.50 -22.85
C PRO A 175 1.62 2.92 -22.58
N ILE A 176 0.93 3.44 -21.53
CA ILE A 176 -0.36 2.91 -21.05
C ILE A 176 -1.45 2.92 -22.13
N HIS A 177 -1.38 3.87 -23.09
CA HIS A 177 -2.37 3.97 -24.18
C HIS A 177 -2.21 2.90 -25.25
N ILE A 178 -1.15 2.07 -25.22
CA ILE A 178 -0.91 0.95 -26.14
C ILE A 178 -1.21 -0.40 -25.48
N THR A 179 -1.41 -0.43 -24.14
CA THR A 179 -1.70 -1.64 -23.38
C THR A 179 -3.20 -1.84 -23.24
#